data_d7cad20a942c1c79afe3c2ce78646933
#
_entry.id   d7cad20a942c1c79afe3c2ce78646933
#
_cell.length_a   1.000
_cell.length_b   1.000
_cell.length_c   1.000
_cell.angle_alpha   90.00
_cell.angle_beta   90.00
_cell.angle_gamma   90.00
#
_symmetry.space_group_name_H-M   'P 1'
#
loop_
_entity.id
_entity.type
_entity.pdbx_description
1 polymer ?
#
loop_
_entity_poly.entity_id
_entity_poly.type
_entity_poly.pdbx_seq_one_letter_code
_entity_poly.pdbx_strand_id
1 'polypeptide(L)'
;MTDRNRKLNDYNEQLRLLDERFENALNRRKETFERSAAEEKEDAAAALRRKYVENRFAVKRLPQVAAAQGLSGGAVRSAFRRGAADYETGRENLIAERDRAMAKLTEAYAQGSEKDYETYAARLNALRRKYADVL
;
A
#
# COMPACT_ATOMS: atom_id res chain seq x y z
N MET A 1 -44.65 -25.67 -12.25
CA MET A 1 -43.19 -25.51 -12.49
C MET A 1 -42.57 -26.90 -12.58
N THR A 2 -41.82 -27.18 -13.65
CA THR A 2 -41.11 -28.45 -13.83
C THR A 2 -39.88 -28.51 -12.92
N ASP A 3 -39.39 -29.73 -12.64
CA ASP A 3 -38.13 -29.88 -11.86
C ASP A 3 -36.96 -29.22 -12.53
N ARG A 4 -36.91 -29.26 -13.86
CA ARG A 4 -35.88 -28.57 -14.64
C ARG A 4 -35.91 -27.07 -14.39
N ASN A 5 -37.10 -26.46 -14.39
CA ASN A 5 -37.25 -25.02 -14.14
C ASN A 5 -36.85 -24.64 -12.73
N ARG A 6 -37.14 -25.47 -11.73
CA ARG A 6 -36.67 -25.25 -10.36
C ARG A 6 -35.16 -25.29 -10.27
N LYS A 7 -34.56 -26.30 -10.89
CA LYS A 7 -33.09 -26.43 -10.91
C LYS A 7 -32.42 -25.24 -11.62
N LEU A 8 -33.00 -24.78 -12.73
CA LEU A 8 -32.50 -23.59 -13.43
C LEU A 8 -32.63 -22.34 -12.58
N ASN A 9 -33.73 -22.17 -11.86
CA ASN A 9 -33.89 -21.05 -10.93
C ASN A 9 -32.90 -21.11 -9.79
N ASP A 10 -32.67 -22.30 -9.22
CA ASP A 10 -31.65 -22.49 -8.17
C ASP A 10 -30.26 -22.19 -8.71
N TYR A 11 -29.92 -22.63 -9.90
CA TYR A 11 -28.66 -22.34 -10.54
C TYR A 11 -28.45 -20.82 -10.70
N ASN A 12 -29.46 -20.15 -11.24
CA ASN A 12 -29.37 -18.68 -11.44
C ASN A 12 -29.24 -17.93 -10.13
N GLU A 13 -29.91 -18.36 -9.07
CA GLU A 13 -29.79 -17.77 -7.74
C GLU A 13 -28.40 -18.01 -7.14
N GLN A 14 -27.87 -19.23 -7.25
CA GLN A 14 -26.52 -19.55 -6.79
C GLN A 14 -25.45 -18.77 -7.56
N LEU A 15 -25.67 -18.62 -8.87
CA LEU A 15 -24.77 -17.84 -9.72
C LEU A 15 -24.77 -16.37 -9.29
N ARG A 16 -25.93 -15.79 -9.04
CA ARG A 16 -26.07 -14.42 -8.56
C ARG A 16 -25.32 -14.22 -7.23
N LEU A 17 -25.51 -15.14 -6.28
CA LEU A 17 -24.83 -15.09 -4.98
C LEU A 17 -23.31 -15.21 -5.11
N LEU A 18 -22.85 -16.06 -6.02
CA LEU A 18 -21.43 -16.24 -6.29
C LEU A 18 -20.80 -14.95 -6.86
N ASP A 19 -21.47 -14.34 -7.83
CA ASP A 19 -21.04 -13.08 -8.42
C ASP A 19 -21.00 -11.97 -7.38
N GLU A 20 -22.01 -11.88 -6.53
CA GLU A 20 -22.08 -10.90 -5.44
C GLU A 20 -20.93 -11.08 -4.43
N ARG A 21 -20.64 -12.32 -4.04
CA ARG A 21 -19.51 -12.62 -3.14
C ARG A 21 -18.18 -12.23 -3.75
N PHE A 22 -18.00 -12.48 -5.04
CA PHE A 22 -16.78 -12.14 -5.75
C PHE A 22 -16.59 -10.60 -5.81
N GLU A 23 -17.64 -9.86 -6.18
CA GLU A 23 -17.62 -8.40 -6.20
C GLU A 23 -17.33 -7.83 -4.81
N ASN A 24 -17.96 -8.36 -3.76
CA ASN A 24 -17.74 -7.92 -2.39
C ASN A 24 -16.30 -8.18 -1.93
N ALA A 25 -15.73 -9.32 -2.31
CA ALA A 25 -14.34 -9.65 -2.00
C ALA A 25 -13.37 -8.67 -2.68
N LEU A 26 -13.59 -8.39 -3.96
CA LEU A 26 -12.77 -7.42 -4.70
C LEU A 26 -12.88 -6.01 -4.12
N ASN A 27 -14.09 -5.57 -3.78
CA ASN A 27 -14.33 -4.26 -3.18
C ASN A 27 -13.64 -4.12 -1.83
N ARG A 28 -13.69 -5.14 -0.97
CA ARG A 28 -12.99 -5.14 0.31
C ARG A 28 -11.49 -5.07 0.14
N ARG A 29 -10.93 -5.77 -0.84
CA ARG A 29 -9.50 -5.70 -1.15
C ARG A 29 -9.09 -4.31 -1.61
N LYS A 30 -9.89 -3.73 -2.48
CA LYS A 30 -9.67 -2.37 -2.97
C LYS A 30 -9.68 -1.36 -1.83
N GLU A 31 -10.69 -1.43 -0.95
CA GLU A 31 -10.80 -0.55 0.20
C GLU A 31 -9.62 -0.70 1.16
N THR A 32 -9.21 -1.93 1.44
CA THR A 32 -8.04 -2.21 2.28
C THR A 32 -6.77 -1.64 1.67
N PHE A 33 -6.58 -1.83 0.36
CA PHE A 33 -5.43 -1.29 -0.35
C PHE A 33 -5.41 0.24 -0.31
N GLU A 34 -6.53 0.89 -0.62
CA GLU A 34 -6.64 2.35 -0.62
C GLU A 34 -6.37 2.94 0.77
N ARG A 35 -6.91 2.31 1.82
CA ARG A 35 -6.69 2.74 3.20
C ARG A 35 -5.22 2.60 3.61
N SER A 36 -4.64 1.43 3.37
CA SER A 36 -3.24 1.16 3.70
C SER A 36 -2.29 2.05 2.92
N ALA A 37 -2.57 2.29 1.64
CA ALA A 37 -1.79 3.20 0.80
C ALA A 37 -1.85 4.64 1.31
N ALA A 38 -3.04 5.11 1.71
CA ALA A 38 -3.22 6.44 2.28
C ALA A 38 -2.46 6.60 3.60
N GLU A 39 -2.50 5.60 4.48
CA GLU A 39 -1.77 5.58 5.74
C GLU A 39 -0.25 5.64 5.51
N GLU A 40 0.27 4.84 4.58
CA GLU A 40 1.70 4.85 4.23
C GLU A 40 2.16 6.21 3.70
N LYS A 41 1.38 6.82 2.84
CA LYS A 41 1.67 8.15 2.30
C LYS A 41 1.65 9.21 3.38
N GLU A 42 0.67 9.15 4.28
CA GLU A 42 0.54 10.10 5.39
C GLU A 42 1.70 9.96 6.38
N ASP A 43 2.04 8.73 6.76
CA ASP A 43 3.16 8.44 7.67
C ASP A 43 4.49 8.89 7.08
N ALA A 44 4.72 8.63 5.79
CA ALA A 44 5.91 9.08 5.08
C ALA A 44 5.99 10.61 5.01
N ALA A 45 4.87 11.27 4.73
CA ALA A 45 4.80 12.73 4.69
C ALA A 45 5.11 13.34 6.08
N ALA A 46 4.58 12.73 7.15
CA ALA A 46 4.84 13.16 8.52
C ALA A 46 6.33 12.97 8.88
N ALA A 47 6.92 11.84 8.52
CA ALA A 47 8.33 11.56 8.75
C ALA A 47 9.24 12.53 7.99
N LEU A 48 8.90 12.84 6.73
CA LEU A 48 9.63 13.82 5.92
C LEU A 48 9.56 15.23 6.51
N ARG A 49 8.37 15.63 7.01
CA ARG A 49 8.21 16.92 7.67
C ARG A 49 9.06 17.01 8.94
N ARG A 50 9.05 15.96 9.77
CA ARG A 50 9.90 15.93 10.98
C ARG A 50 11.38 16.05 10.63
N LYS A 51 11.82 15.30 9.61
CA LYS A 51 13.20 15.35 9.13
C LYS A 51 13.58 16.75 8.67
N TYR A 52 12.70 17.40 7.95
CA TYR A 52 12.89 18.78 7.48
C TYR A 52 13.00 19.75 8.66
N VAL A 53 12.10 19.68 9.63
CA VAL A 53 12.12 20.55 10.82
C VAL A 53 13.39 20.34 11.63
N GLU A 54 13.79 19.09 11.87
CA GLU A 54 15.03 18.75 12.56
C GLU A 54 16.24 19.35 11.85
N ASN A 55 16.28 19.26 10.53
CA ASN A 55 17.34 19.82 9.72
C ASN A 55 17.39 21.36 9.84
N ARG A 56 16.24 22.01 9.80
CA ARG A 56 16.14 23.47 9.97
C ARG A 56 16.69 23.91 11.32
N PHE A 57 16.35 23.21 12.40
CA PHE A 57 16.89 23.47 13.72
C PHE A 57 18.41 23.25 13.77
N ALA A 58 18.89 22.16 13.21
CA ALA A 58 20.31 21.84 13.16
C ALA A 58 21.10 22.92 12.41
N VAL A 59 20.60 23.37 11.27
CA VAL A 59 21.23 24.44 10.48
C VAL A 59 21.30 25.76 11.27
N LYS A 60 20.20 26.11 11.98
CA LYS A 60 20.17 27.32 12.81
C LYS A 60 21.15 27.27 13.97
N ARG A 61 21.36 26.09 14.56
CA ARG A 61 22.26 25.90 15.71
C ARG A 61 23.71 25.73 15.32
N LEU A 62 23.99 25.37 14.08
CA LEU A 62 25.33 24.98 13.64
C LEU A 62 26.38 26.07 13.92
N PRO A 63 26.14 27.38 13.67
CA PRO A 63 27.13 28.41 14.02
C PRO A 63 27.48 28.43 15.49
N GLN A 64 26.48 28.27 16.38
CA GLN A 64 26.72 28.27 17.84
C GLN A 64 27.46 27.00 18.28
N VAL A 65 27.10 25.85 17.76
CA VAL A 65 27.78 24.57 18.04
C VAL A 65 29.22 24.62 17.55
N ALA A 66 29.43 25.12 16.34
CA ALA A 66 30.76 25.27 15.76
C ALA A 66 31.65 26.20 16.61
N ALA A 67 31.10 27.33 17.04
CA ALA A 67 31.82 28.28 17.91
C ALA A 67 32.17 27.64 19.25
N ALA A 68 31.26 26.89 19.86
CA ALA A 68 31.49 26.17 21.12
C ALA A 68 32.58 25.10 21.00
N GLN A 69 32.72 24.49 19.81
CA GLN A 69 33.77 23.50 19.50
C GLN A 69 35.07 24.12 19.00
N GLY A 70 35.13 25.42 18.91
CA GLY A 70 36.32 26.12 18.41
C GLY A 70 36.52 25.99 16.90
N LEU A 71 35.47 25.63 16.14
CA LEU A 71 35.55 25.52 14.69
C LEU A 71 35.39 26.87 14.02
N SER A 72 36.12 27.11 12.93
CA SER A 72 36.02 28.32 12.12
C SER A 72 36.39 28.06 10.66
N GLY A 73 35.99 28.95 9.76
CA GLY A 73 36.36 28.94 8.35
C GLY A 73 35.93 27.66 7.62
N GLY A 74 36.90 26.95 7.04
CA GLY A 74 36.66 25.73 6.27
C GLY A 74 36.04 24.60 7.05
N ALA A 75 36.34 24.49 8.36
CA ALA A 75 35.73 23.45 9.22
C ALA A 75 34.22 23.67 9.40
N VAL A 76 33.76 24.92 9.51
CA VAL A 76 32.34 25.27 9.60
C VAL A 76 31.65 24.94 8.28
N ARG A 77 32.24 25.30 7.14
CA ARG A 77 31.70 24.95 5.81
C ARG A 77 31.61 23.47 5.60
N SER A 78 32.58 22.67 6.03
CA SER A 78 32.56 21.21 5.95
C SER A 78 31.44 20.62 6.81
N ALA A 79 31.19 21.20 8.00
CA ALA A 79 30.10 20.78 8.87
C ALA A 79 28.74 21.04 8.22
N PHE A 80 28.54 22.19 7.56
CA PHE A 80 27.31 22.48 6.80
C PHE A 80 27.11 21.50 5.66
N ARG A 81 28.15 21.17 4.90
CA ARG A 81 28.10 20.22 3.79
C ARG A 81 27.72 18.81 4.28
N ARG A 82 28.32 18.37 5.38
CA ARG A 82 28.02 17.06 5.97
C ARG A 82 26.56 17.00 6.45
N GLY A 83 26.13 18.06 7.12
CA GLY A 83 24.72 18.13 7.58
C GLY A 83 23.72 18.11 6.42
N ALA A 84 24.01 18.83 5.32
CA ALA A 84 23.19 18.82 4.12
C ALA A 84 23.17 17.45 3.46
N ALA A 85 24.34 16.79 3.36
CA ALA A 85 24.44 15.43 2.81
C ALA A 85 23.68 14.41 3.66
N ASP A 86 23.80 14.48 4.97
CA ASP A 86 23.10 13.59 5.91
C ASP A 86 21.58 13.78 5.81
N TYR A 87 21.12 15.01 5.70
CA TYR A 87 19.70 15.31 5.50
C TYR A 87 19.20 14.72 4.19
N GLU A 88 19.93 14.92 3.09
CA GLU A 88 19.54 14.38 1.77
C GLU A 88 19.49 12.84 1.78
N THR A 89 20.49 12.20 2.37
CA THR A 89 20.53 10.75 2.52
C THR A 89 19.35 10.24 3.34
N GLY A 90 19.07 10.89 4.47
CA GLY A 90 17.92 10.52 5.32
C GLY A 90 16.60 10.70 4.60
N ARG A 91 16.44 11.78 3.85
CA ARG A 91 15.26 12.04 3.04
C ARG A 91 15.07 10.98 1.96
N GLU A 92 16.12 10.66 1.22
CA GLU A 92 16.09 9.61 0.19
C GLU A 92 15.74 8.25 0.78
N ASN A 93 16.27 7.91 1.96
CA ASN A 93 15.94 6.66 2.64
C ASN A 93 14.46 6.59 3.02
N LEU A 94 13.86 7.66 3.52
CA LEU A 94 12.44 7.72 3.86
C LEU A 94 11.58 7.55 2.61
N ILE A 95 11.95 8.18 1.50
CA ILE A 95 11.26 8.03 0.22
C ILE A 95 11.37 6.58 -0.28
N ALA A 96 12.56 5.98 -0.20
CA ALA A 96 12.79 4.60 -0.61
C ALA A 96 11.97 3.61 0.24
N GLU A 97 11.88 3.83 1.55
CA GLU A 97 11.05 3.02 2.45
C GLU A 97 9.57 3.12 2.07
N ARG A 98 9.08 4.34 1.80
CA ARG A 98 7.72 4.56 1.33
C ARG A 98 7.45 3.80 0.03
N ASP A 99 8.36 3.91 -0.93
CA ASP A 99 8.20 3.28 -2.24
C ASP A 99 8.20 1.75 -2.12
N ARG A 100 9.04 1.19 -1.23
CA ARG A 100 9.03 -0.25 -0.95
C ARG A 100 7.74 -0.70 -0.28
N ALA A 101 7.23 0.06 0.68
CA ALA A 101 5.96 -0.24 1.34
C ALA A 101 4.80 -0.20 0.35
N MET A 102 4.77 0.81 -0.53
CA MET A 102 3.76 0.91 -1.58
C MET A 102 3.84 -0.25 -2.58
N ALA A 103 5.05 -0.67 -2.95
CA ALA A 103 5.25 -1.82 -3.85
C ALA A 103 4.72 -3.11 -3.22
N LYS A 104 4.95 -3.32 -1.92
CA LYS A 104 4.42 -4.48 -1.19
C LYS A 104 2.89 -4.48 -1.14
N LEU A 105 2.28 -3.31 -0.90
CA LEU A 105 0.82 -3.18 -0.90
C LEU A 105 0.23 -3.49 -2.27
N THR A 106 0.85 -2.99 -3.33
CA THR A 106 0.44 -3.24 -4.72
C THR A 106 0.53 -4.73 -5.05
N GLU A 107 1.63 -5.38 -4.67
CA GLU A 107 1.82 -6.81 -4.87
C GLU A 107 0.78 -7.64 -4.09
N ALA A 108 0.55 -7.31 -2.82
CA ALA A 108 -0.46 -7.98 -2.01
C ALA A 108 -1.86 -7.83 -2.59
N TYR A 109 -2.19 -6.65 -3.10
CA TYR A 109 -3.46 -6.40 -3.78
C TYR A 109 -3.61 -7.25 -5.04
N ALA A 110 -2.57 -7.30 -5.87
CA ALA A 110 -2.58 -8.09 -7.10
C ALA A 110 -2.71 -9.59 -6.82
N GLN A 111 -1.91 -10.12 -5.90
CA GLN A 111 -1.94 -11.54 -5.51
C GLN A 111 -3.27 -11.92 -4.89
N GLY A 112 -3.80 -11.07 -4.03
CA GLY A 112 -5.08 -11.30 -3.39
C GLY A 112 -6.25 -11.27 -4.37
N SER A 113 -6.24 -10.35 -5.33
CA SER A 113 -7.26 -10.27 -6.39
C SER A 113 -7.21 -11.51 -7.28
N GLU A 114 -6.01 -12.01 -7.60
CA GLU A 114 -5.83 -13.26 -8.34
C GLU A 114 -6.41 -14.44 -7.60
N LYS A 115 -6.16 -14.55 -6.29
CA LYS A 115 -6.75 -15.61 -5.45
C LYS A 115 -8.27 -15.53 -5.42
N ASP A 116 -8.83 -14.34 -5.33
CA ASP A 116 -10.28 -14.13 -5.35
C ASP A 116 -10.87 -14.60 -6.68
N TYR A 117 -10.20 -14.30 -7.78
CA TYR A 117 -10.58 -14.75 -9.11
C TYR A 117 -10.52 -16.28 -9.23
N GLU A 118 -9.43 -16.89 -8.76
CA GLU A 118 -9.27 -18.36 -8.77
C GLU A 118 -10.36 -19.05 -7.95
N THR A 119 -10.68 -18.51 -6.78
CA THR A 119 -11.76 -19.01 -5.93
C THR A 119 -13.10 -18.91 -6.65
N TYR A 120 -13.37 -17.79 -7.29
CA TYR A 120 -14.58 -17.59 -8.08
C TYR A 120 -14.66 -18.60 -9.22
N ALA A 121 -13.59 -18.76 -9.99
CA ALA A 121 -13.53 -19.68 -11.13
C ALA A 121 -13.76 -21.13 -10.67
N ALA A 122 -13.15 -21.56 -9.58
CA ALA A 122 -13.31 -22.89 -9.02
C ALA A 122 -14.76 -23.14 -8.58
N ARG A 123 -15.36 -22.18 -7.90
CA ARG A 123 -16.76 -22.27 -7.44
C ARG A 123 -17.74 -22.24 -8.61
N LEU A 124 -17.45 -21.44 -9.62
CA LEU A 124 -18.26 -21.40 -10.84
C LEU A 124 -18.24 -22.74 -11.56
N ASN A 125 -17.07 -23.35 -11.70
CA ASN A 125 -16.94 -24.68 -12.31
C ASN A 125 -17.67 -25.75 -11.51
N ALA A 126 -17.57 -25.72 -10.19
CA ALA A 126 -18.30 -26.64 -9.31
C ALA A 126 -19.82 -26.48 -9.46
N LEU A 127 -20.29 -25.23 -9.54
CA LEU A 127 -21.71 -24.93 -9.74
C LEU A 127 -22.22 -25.46 -11.09
N ARG A 128 -21.46 -25.22 -12.15
CA ARG A 128 -21.79 -25.74 -13.49
C ARG A 128 -21.87 -27.25 -13.53
N ARG A 129 -20.95 -27.95 -12.85
CA ARG A 129 -20.99 -29.42 -12.75
C ARG A 129 -22.21 -29.90 -12.00
N LYS A 130 -22.57 -29.24 -10.91
CA LYS A 130 -23.75 -29.61 -10.10
C LYS A 130 -25.04 -29.52 -10.88
N TYR A 131 -25.15 -28.55 -11.79
CA TYR A 131 -26.35 -28.30 -12.58
C TYR A 131 -26.19 -28.68 -14.06
N ALA A 132 -25.20 -29.51 -14.39
CA ALA A 132 -24.92 -29.90 -15.79
C ALA A 132 -26.09 -30.54 -16.51
N ASP A 133 -26.95 -31.26 -15.77
CA ASP A 133 -28.10 -31.95 -16.30
C ASP A 133 -29.22 -31.01 -16.82
N VAL A 134 -29.20 -29.76 -16.43
CA VAL A 134 -30.21 -28.75 -16.82
C VAL A 134 -29.64 -27.59 -17.65
N LEU A 135 -28.34 -27.57 -17.86
CA LEU A 135 -27.65 -26.51 -18.63
C LEU A 135 -27.51 -26.81 -20.13
#